data_9994a9d05354bd8be54fed2c92c4145d
#
_entry.id   9994a9d05354bd8be54fed2c92c4145d
#
_cell.length_a   1.000
_cell.length_b   1.000
_cell.length_c   1.000
_cell.angle_alpha   90.00
_cell.angle_beta   90.00
_cell.angle_gamma   90.00
#
_symmetry.space_group_name_H-M   'P 1'
#
loop_
_entity.id
_entity.type
_entity.pdbx_description
1 polymer ?
#
loop_
_entity_poly.entity_id
_entity_poly.type
_entity_poly.pdbx_seq_one_letter_code
_entity_poly.pdbx_strand_id
1 'polypeptide(L)'
;MKSGVNISAFFRDLFFVQAECVLSFAIVGTIFAREQAISYAHFFVPLAMGALCMLPCLPVYIIENMTIAQVIVQRAAELIVLEAACVWTANFLAGAFLGKPGLFAVAALTAFFDALSYSVAYLMEKAESERLNKKLKEAAEKGGAESEGEGGKKDSTIEAFGEQNRRARIPIAEILYFEADAEQVFAYTEKEIFQVHQRLYQVETLSSAAGIIRVSKSHLVNLRKIQSVRTALNSRLYAKMANGEEVLVSRKYAPTFKERLS
;
A
#
# COMPACT_ATOMS: atom_id res chain seq x y z
N MET A 1 5.85 7.13 19.83
CA MET A 1 5.11 6.48 18.74
C MET A 1 4.88 7.50 17.63
N LYS A 2 5.74 7.56 16.62
CA LYS A 2 5.49 8.40 15.43
C LYS A 2 4.98 7.44 14.35
N SER A 3 3.67 7.44 14.08
CA SER A 3 3.13 6.85 12.87
C SER A 3 3.72 7.64 11.70
N GLY A 4 4.54 7.00 10.89
CA GLY A 4 5.09 7.64 9.72
C GLY A 4 3.96 7.84 8.70
N VAL A 5 3.37 9.04 8.69
CA VAL A 5 2.51 9.47 7.58
C VAL A 5 3.33 9.33 6.30
N ASN A 6 2.80 8.65 5.30
CA ASN A 6 3.48 8.56 4.00
C ASN A 6 3.31 9.90 3.26
N ILE A 7 4.10 10.88 3.71
CA ILE A 7 4.06 12.26 3.24
C ILE A 7 4.27 12.33 1.72
N SER A 8 5.15 11.50 1.17
CA SER A 8 5.43 11.50 -0.27
C SER A 8 4.24 11.01 -1.10
N ALA A 9 3.52 9.99 -0.64
CA ALA A 9 2.30 9.52 -1.31
C ALA A 9 1.19 10.58 -1.23
N PHE A 10 1.01 11.21 -0.06
CA PHE A 10 0.05 12.29 0.10
C PHE A 10 0.31 13.45 -0.85
N PHE A 11 1.55 13.95 -0.96
CA PHE A 11 1.88 15.05 -1.87
C PHE A 11 1.74 14.66 -3.34
N ARG A 12 2.06 13.43 -3.70
CA ARG A 12 1.85 12.92 -5.05
C ARG A 12 0.36 12.96 -5.42
N ASP A 13 -0.49 12.41 -4.56
CA ASP A 13 -1.92 12.32 -4.82
C ASP A 13 -2.58 13.71 -4.79
N LEU A 14 -2.14 14.61 -3.89
CA LEU A 14 -2.51 16.02 -3.88
C LEU A 14 -2.19 16.71 -5.22
N PHE A 15 -0.99 16.49 -5.75
CA PHE A 15 -0.58 17.07 -7.03
C PHE A 15 -1.47 16.58 -8.18
N PHE A 16 -1.81 15.30 -8.22
CA PHE A 16 -2.71 14.76 -9.25
C PHE A 16 -4.11 15.38 -9.17
N VAL A 17 -4.73 15.42 -8.00
CA VAL A 17 -6.06 16.03 -7.81
C VAL A 17 -6.06 17.51 -8.21
N GLN A 18 -5.02 18.26 -7.85
CA GLN A 18 -4.90 19.66 -8.26
C GLN A 18 -4.75 19.82 -9.77
N ALA A 19 -3.94 18.97 -10.41
CA ALA A 19 -3.77 18.98 -11.85
C ALA A 19 -5.08 18.66 -12.60
N GLU A 20 -5.83 17.69 -12.14
CA GLU A 20 -7.15 17.31 -12.68
C GLU A 20 -8.15 18.46 -12.60
N CYS A 21 -8.27 19.12 -11.46
CA CYS A 21 -9.13 20.28 -11.26
C CYS A 21 -8.76 21.42 -12.23
N VAL A 22 -7.46 21.77 -12.30
CA VAL A 22 -7.00 22.86 -13.18
C VAL A 22 -7.20 22.55 -14.66
N LEU A 23 -6.88 21.32 -15.08
CA LEU A 23 -7.03 20.89 -16.47
C LEU A 23 -8.50 20.86 -16.89
N SER A 24 -9.39 20.33 -16.05
CA SER A 24 -10.82 20.31 -16.33
C SER A 24 -11.39 21.71 -16.53
N PHE A 25 -11.02 22.64 -15.63
CA PHE A 25 -11.42 24.06 -15.78
C PHE A 25 -10.83 24.72 -17.01
N ALA A 26 -9.56 24.46 -17.34
CA ALA A 26 -8.90 25.04 -18.52
C ALA A 26 -9.55 24.56 -19.83
N ILE A 27 -9.83 23.24 -19.93
CA ILE A 27 -10.45 22.66 -21.13
C ILE A 27 -11.88 23.18 -21.31
N VAL A 28 -12.70 23.12 -20.25
CA VAL A 28 -14.09 23.57 -20.35
C VAL A 28 -14.15 25.08 -20.58
N GLY A 29 -13.29 25.85 -19.92
CA GLY A 29 -13.20 27.30 -20.13
C GLY A 29 -12.85 27.68 -21.57
N THR A 30 -11.94 26.96 -22.21
CA THR A 30 -11.59 27.20 -23.63
C THR A 30 -12.72 26.87 -24.60
N ILE A 31 -13.56 25.90 -24.25
CA ILE A 31 -14.68 25.48 -25.12
C ILE A 31 -15.91 26.41 -24.94
N PHE A 32 -16.31 26.68 -23.70
CA PHE A 32 -17.57 27.34 -23.37
C PHE A 32 -17.46 28.84 -23.07
N ALA A 33 -16.25 29.30 -22.67
CA ALA A 33 -16.00 30.70 -22.30
C ALA A 33 -14.89 31.35 -23.13
N ARG A 34 -14.75 30.97 -24.40
CA ARG A 34 -13.66 31.35 -25.28
C ARG A 34 -13.45 32.85 -25.47
N GLU A 35 -14.53 33.63 -25.40
CA GLU A 35 -14.48 35.08 -25.59
C GLU A 35 -14.32 35.88 -24.28
N GLN A 36 -14.27 35.18 -23.17
CA GLN A 36 -14.17 35.83 -21.86
C GLN A 36 -12.70 35.99 -21.46
N ALA A 37 -12.32 37.18 -21.00
CA ALA A 37 -11.02 37.43 -20.39
C ALA A 37 -11.00 36.79 -18.99
N ILE A 38 -10.27 35.67 -18.87
CA ILE A 38 -10.10 34.96 -17.59
C ILE A 38 -8.93 35.61 -16.83
N SER A 39 -9.20 36.15 -15.65
CA SER A 39 -8.15 36.64 -14.77
C SER A 39 -7.32 35.47 -14.23
N TYR A 40 -6.01 35.63 -14.08
CA TYR A 40 -5.12 34.64 -13.46
C TYR A 40 -5.58 34.22 -12.06
N ALA A 41 -6.27 35.10 -11.33
CA ALA A 41 -6.84 34.79 -10.02
C ALA A 41 -7.82 33.60 -10.05
N HIS A 42 -8.51 33.35 -11.17
CA HIS A 42 -9.43 32.24 -11.30
C HIS A 42 -8.76 30.86 -11.30
N PHE A 43 -7.46 30.76 -11.63
CA PHE A 43 -6.70 29.53 -11.54
C PHE A 43 -6.35 29.12 -10.11
N PHE A 44 -6.29 30.08 -9.17
CA PHE A 44 -6.05 29.78 -7.75
C PHE A 44 -7.24 29.10 -7.07
N VAL A 45 -8.45 29.29 -7.56
CA VAL A 45 -9.66 28.71 -6.94
C VAL A 45 -9.69 27.18 -7.14
N PRO A 46 -9.59 26.60 -8.35
CA PRO A 46 -9.52 25.16 -8.51
C PRO A 46 -8.31 24.53 -7.80
N LEU A 47 -7.19 25.26 -7.73
CA LEU A 47 -6.00 24.81 -7.01
C LEU A 47 -6.28 24.70 -5.49
N ALA A 48 -6.90 25.73 -4.90
CA ALA A 48 -7.26 25.72 -3.48
C ALA A 48 -8.35 24.67 -3.17
N MET A 49 -9.32 24.51 -4.07
CA MET A 49 -10.39 23.51 -3.94
C MET A 49 -9.82 22.08 -3.99
N GLY A 50 -8.91 21.79 -4.91
CA GLY A 50 -8.22 20.50 -4.96
C GLY A 50 -7.49 20.17 -3.65
N ALA A 51 -6.86 21.19 -3.03
CA ALA A 51 -6.23 21.00 -1.71
C ALA A 51 -7.26 20.72 -0.59
N LEU A 52 -8.40 21.40 -0.59
CA LEU A 52 -9.48 21.19 0.39
C LEU A 52 -10.12 19.80 0.21
N CYS A 53 -10.30 19.34 -1.03
CA CYS A 53 -10.86 18.02 -1.34
C CYS A 53 -9.98 16.86 -0.83
N MET A 54 -8.69 17.12 -0.60
CA MET A 54 -7.79 16.11 0.00
C MET A 54 -7.94 15.96 1.53
N LEU A 55 -8.64 16.87 2.22
CA LEU A 55 -8.83 16.77 3.68
C LEU A 55 -9.58 15.49 4.10
N PRO A 56 -10.67 15.07 3.43
CA PRO A 56 -11.34 13.81 3.75
C PRO A 56 -10.47 12.57 3.57
N CYS A 57 -9.39 12.65 2.76
CA CYS A 57 -8.49 11.55 2.47
C CYS A 57 -7.43 11.32 3.54
N LEU A 58 -7.20 12.29 4.41
CA LEU A 58 -6.18 12.21 5.47
C LEU A 58 -6.23 10.91 6.28
N PRO A 59 -7.40 10.35 6.66
CA PRO A 59 -7.47 9.10 7.40
C PRO A 59 -6.75 7.94 6.71
N VAL A 60 -6.80 7.85 5.38
CA VAL A 60 -6.13 6.79 4.60
C VAL A 60 -4.60 6.84 4.76
N TYR A 61 -4.04 8.04 4.93
CA TYR A 61 -2.60 8.25 5.10
C TYR A 61 -2.13 8.10 6.55
N ILE A 62 -3.03 8.27 7.51
CA ILE A 62 -2.73 8.26 8.95
C ILE A 62 -3.00 6.88 9.56
N ILE A 63 -4.13 6.26 9.22
CA ILE A 63 -4.58 5.00 9.83
C ILE A 63 -3.87 3.81 9.17
N GLU A 64 -3.09 3.05 9.96
CA GLU A 64 -2.33 1.90 9.45
C GLU A 64 -3.20 0.66 9.17
N ASN A 65 -4.33 0.47 9.87
CA ASN A 65 -5.11 -0.77 9.86
C ASN A 65 -6.54 -0.59 9.32
N MET A 66 -6.71 0.10 8.20
CA MET A 66 -8.03 0.18 7.56
C MET A 66 -8.36 -1.14 6.84
N THR A 67 -9.58 -1.61 6.99
CA THR A 67 -10.10 -2.74 6.19
C THR A 67 -10.30 -2.33 4.73
N ILE A 68 -10.33 -3.31 3.81
CA ILE A 68 -10.54 -3.06 2.38
C ILE A 68 -11.87 -2.31 2.16
N ALA A 69 -12.92 -2.69 2.89
CA ALA A 69 -14.22 -2.02 2.81
C ALA A 69 -14.14 -0.54 3.23
N GLN A 70 -13.43 -0.24 4.32
CA GLN A 70 -13.23 1.15 4.76
C GLN A 70 -12.46 1.98 3.72
N VAL A 71 -11.46 1.40 3.07
CA VAL A 71 -10.72 2.09 2.00
C VAL A 71 -11.62 2.38 0.79
N ILE A 72 -12.47 1.42 0.38
CA ILE A 72 -13.41 1.61 -0.73
C ILE A 72 -14.43 2.70 -0.39
N VAL A 73 -15.03 2.65 0.80
CA VAL A 73 -16.00 3.68 1.25
C VAL A 73 -15.35 5.05 1.30
N GLN A 74 -14.13 5.14 1.81
CA GLN A 74 -13.37 6.38 1.89
C GLN A 74 -13.10 6.97 0.50
N ARG A 75 -12.68 6.13 -0.47
CA ARG A 75 -12.44 6.57 -1.86
C ARG A 75 -13.72 7.00 -2.56
N ALA A 76 -14.84 6.30 -2.33
CA ALA A 76 -16.13 6.71 -2.87
C ALA A 76 -16.58 8.07 -2.30
N ALA A 77 -16.40 8.30 -1.00
CA ALA A 77 -16.71 9.58 -0.36
C ALA A 77 -15.84 10.72 -0.91
N GLU A 78 -14.54 10.46 -1.12
CA GLU A 78 -13.59 11.40 -1.74
C GLU A 78 -14.06 11.84 -3.12
N LEU A 79 -14.41 10.89 -3.99
CA LEU A 79 -14.87 11.15 -5.34
C LEU A 79 -16.15 12.00 -5.35
N ILE A 80 -17.12 11.70 -4.48
CA ILE A 80 -18.36 12.48 -4.36
C ILE A 80 -18.05 13.92 -3.90
N VAL A 81 -17.16 14.10 -2.92
CA VAL A 81 -16.79 15.43 -2.42
C VAL A 81 -16.05 16.23 -3.49
N LEU A 82 -15.13 15.61 -4.21
CA LEU A 82 -14.38 16.23 -5.30
C LEU A 82 -15.31 16.69 -6.43
N GLU A 83 -16.19 15.82 -6.90
CA GLU A 83 -17.16 16.13 -7.95
C GLU A 83 -18.10 17.28 -7.54
N ALA A 84 -18.67 17.21 -6.34
CA ALA A 84 -19.53 18.26 -5.81
C ALA A 84 -18.79 19.60 -5.72
N ALA A 85 -17.54 19.60 -5.25
CA ALA A 85 -16.72 20.79 -5.14
C ALA A 85 -16.36 21.38 -6.51
N CYS A 86 -16.01 20.55 -7.49
CA CYS A 86 -15.69 20.99 -8.85
C CYS A 86 -16.91 21.62 -9.54
N VAL A 87 -18.07 20.97 -9.46
CA VAL A 87 -19.32 21.51 -10.04
C VAL A 87 -19.75 22.80 -9.33
N TRP A 88 -19.67 22.84 -8.01
CA TRP A 88 -19.99 24.05 -7.24
C TRP A 88 -19.07 25.22 -7.61
N THR A 89 -17.77 24.97 -7.69
CA THR A 89 -16.77 25.97 -8.06
C THR A 89 -16.98 26.46 -9.50
N ALA A 90 -17.25 25.55 -10.44
CA ALA A 90 -17.55 25.91 -11.82
C ALA A 90 -18.81 26.80 -11.92
N ASN A 91 -19.85 26.45 -11.18
CA ASN A 91 -21.08 27.23 -11.14
C ASN A 91 -20.87 28.62 -10.51
N PHE A 92 -20.06 28.70 -9.44
CA PHE A 92 -19.77 29.96 -8.77
C PHE A 92 -18.93 30.91 -9.62
N LEU A 93 -17.87 30.39 -10.27
CA LEU A 93 -16.93 31.20 -11.04
C LEU A 93 -17.44 31.57 -12.45
N ALA A 94 -18.11 30.63 -13.11
CA ALA A 94 -18.42 30.73 -14.52
C ALA A 94 -19.85 30.27 -14.90
N GLY A 95 -20.72 30.06 -13.91
CA GLY A 95 -22.08 29.52 -14.14
C GLY A 95 -22.92 30.36 -15.13
N ALA A 96 -22.75 31.68 -15.14
CA ALA A 96 -23.40 32.55 -16.09
C ALA A 96 -22.97 32.34 -17.56
N PHE A 97 -21.72 31.87 -17.76
CA PHE A 97 -21.13 31.69 -19.09
C PHE A 97 -21.14 30.21 -19.53
N LEU A 98 -20.94 29.28 -18.59
CA LEU A 98 -20.89 27.85 -18.86
C LEU A 98 -22.28 27.26 -19.14
N GLY A 99 -23.31 27.78 -18.44
CA GLY A 99 -24.63 27.20 -18.49
C GLY A 99 -24.68 25.74 -18.02
N LYS A 100 -25.85 25.11 -18.12
CA LYS A 100 -26.02 23.70 -17.75
C LYS A 100 -25.11 22.72 -18.53
N PRO A 101 -24.92 22.89 -19.86
CA PRO A 101 -24.03 21.99 -20.63
C PRO A 101 -22.57 22.06 -20.19
N GLY A 102 -22.07 23.27 -19.89
CA GLY A 102 -20.71 23.45 -19.42
C GLY A 102 -20.46 22.86 -18.04
N LEU A 103 -21.42 22.99 -17.11
CA LEU A 103 -21.34 22.34 -15.79
C LEU A 103 -21.33 20.81 -15.92
N PHE A 104 -22.16 20.26 -16.80
CA PHE A 104 -22.15 18.83 -17.08
C PHE A 104 -20.81 18.38 -17.68
N ALA A 105 -20.22 19.18 -18.59
CA ALA A 105 -18.92 18.91 -19.16
C ALA A 105 -17.80 18.93 -18.11
N VAL A 106 -17.85 19.83 -17.11
CA VAL A 106 -16.90 19.82 -15.98
C VAL A 106 -17.01 18.51 -15.21
N ALA A 107 -18.22 18.12 -14.80
CA ALA A 107 -18.43 16.88 -14.05
C ALA A 107 -17.97 15.64 -14.85
N ALA A 108 -18.33 15.56 -16.13
CA ALA A 108 -17.91 14.43 -16.96
C ALA A 108 -16.39 14.35 -17.15
N LEU A 109 -15.72 15.50 -17.24
CA LEU A 109 -14.27 15.56 -17.46
C LEU A 109 -13.50 15.25 -16.16
N THR A 110 -13.94 15.74 -15.01
CA THR A 110 -13.35 15.39 -13.70
C THR A 110 -13.50 13.90 -13.42
N ALA A 111 -14.70 13.32 -13.61
CA ALA A 111 -14.92 11.88 -13.45
C ALA A 111 -14.05 11.05 -14.41
N PHE A 112 -13.84 11.52 -15.64
CA PHE A 112 -12.95 10.86 -16.60
C PHE A 112 -11.50 10.88 -16.13
N PHE A 113 -10.98 12.01 -15.65
CA PHE A 113 -9.61 12.10 -15.16
C PHE A 113 -9.41 11.29 -13.89
N ASP A 114 -10.39 11.28 -12.97
CA ASP A 114 -10.36 10.41 -11.79
C ASP A 114 -10.27 8.93 -12.17
N ALA A 115 -11.10 8.48 -13.12
CA ALA A 115 -11.07 7.11 -13.59
C ALA A 115 -9.73 6.76 -14.28
N LEU A 116 -9.16 7.70 -15.04
CA LEU A 116 -7.87 7.53 -15.68
C LEU A 116 -6.74 7.43 -14.65
N SER A 117 -6.72 8.34 -13.67
CA SER A 117 -5.75 8.39 -12.59
C SER A 117 -5.76 7.08 -11.78
N TYR A 118 -6.96 6.59 -11.44
CA TYR A 118 -7.13 5.31 -10.76
C TYR A 118 -6.64 4.13 -11.59
N SER A 119 -6.93 4.14 -12.89
CA SER A 119 -6.49 3.09 -13.82
C SER A 119 -4.96 3.04 -13.93
N VAL A 120 -4.31 4.20 -14.03
CA VAL A 120 -2.85 4.31 -14.06
C VAL A 120 -2.25 3.81 -12.74
N ALA A 121 -2.79 4.21 -11.60
CA ALA A 121 -2.33 3.74 -10.29
C ALA A 121 -2.44 2.22 -10.16
N TYR A 122 -3.56 1.63 -10.59
CA TYR A 122 -3.77 0.19 -10.61
C TYR A 122 -2.73 -0.55 -11.49
N LEU A 123 -2.48 -0.03 -12.71
CA LEU A 123 -1.49 -0.62 -13.61
C LEU A 123 -0.07 -0.54 -13.02
N MET A 124 0.27 0.56 -12.36
CA MET A 124 1.57 0.70 -11.69
C MET A 124 1.73 -0.28 -10.52
N GLU A 125 0.70 -0.44 -9.68
CA GLU A 125 0.69 -1.42 -8.60
C GLU A 125 0.81 -2.86 -9.12
N LYS A 126 0.09 -3.19 -10.20
CA LYS A 126 0.18 -4.50 -10.85
C LYS A 126 1.59 -4.76 -11.39
N ALA A 127 2.17 -3.80 -12.11
CA ALA A 127 3.52 -3.90 -12.64
C ALA A 127 4.57 -4.07 -11.52
N GLU A 128 4.39 -3.37 -10.39
CA GLU A 128 5.27 -3.53 -9.23
C GLU A 128 5.16 -4.93 -8.62
N SER A 129 3.93 -5.46 -8.49
CA SER A 129 3.70 -6.85 -8.03
C SER A 129 4.40 -7.87 -8.92
N GLU A 130 4.27 -7.73 -10.23
CA GLU A 130 4.90 -8.63 -11.21
C GLU A 130 6.44 -8.56 -11.12
N ARG A 131 6.97 -7.35 -10.96
CA ARG A 131 8.42 -7.13 -10.79
C ARG A 131 8.96 -7.77 -9.51
N LEU A 132 8.25 -7.64 -8.39
CA LEU A 132 8.63 -8.28 -7.12
C LEU A 132 8.56 -9.80 -7.22
N ASN A 133 7.51 -10.34 -7.85
CA ASN A 133 7.36 -11.78 -8.05
C ASN A 133 8.44 -12.37 -8.98
N LYS A 134 8.87 -11.62 -10.01
CA LYS A 134 9.99 -12.02 -10.86
C LYS A 134 11.28 -12.11 -10.04
N LYS A 135 11.58 -11.12 -9.21
CA LYS A 135 12.75 -11.13 -8.33
C LYS A 135 12.71 -12.28 -7.32
N LEU A 136 11.55 -12.60 -6.75
CA LEU A 136 11.38 -13.76 -5.88
C LEU A 136 11.74 -15.07 -6.58
N LYS A 137 11.28 -15.25 -7.81
CA LYS A 137 11.63 -16.45 -8.60
C LYS A 137 13.14 -16.53 -8.88
N GLU A 138 13.74 -15.43 -9.31
CA GLU A 138 15.19 -15.35 -9.55
C GLU A 138 16.01 -15.63 -8.28
N ALA A 139 15.57 -15.15 -7.11
CA ALA A 139 16.21 -15.42 -5.84
C ALA A 139 16.06 -16.89 -5.40
N ALA A 140 14.89 -17.49 -5.64
CA ALA A 140 14.64 -18.90 -5.36
C ALA A 140 15.51 -19.83 -6.24
N GLU A 141 15.67 -19.50 -7.51
CA GLU A 141 16.52 -20.24 -8.46
C GLU A 141 18.01 -20.17 -8.06
N LYS A 142 18.50 -18.98 -7.67
CA LYS A 142 19.87 -18.78 -7.19
C LYS A 142 20.12 -19.49 -5.86
N GLY A 143 19.19 -19.39 -4.91
CA GLY A 143 19.29 -20.03 -3.60
C GLY A 143 19.23 -21.58 -3.70
N GLY A 144 18.55 -22.13 -4.70
CA GLY A 144 18.55 -23.57 -5.00
C GLY A 144 19.89 -24.08 -5.50
N ALA A 145 20.63 -23.27 -6.26
CA ALA A 145 21.94 -23.63 -6.78
C ALA A 145 23.06 -23.55 -5.71
N GLU A 146 22.94 -22.68 -4.74
CA GLU A 146 23.93 -22.52 -3.66
C GLU A 146 23.75 -23.53 -2.50
N SER A 147 22.56 -24.16 -2.37
CA SER A 147 22.30 -25.11 -1.29
C SER A 147 22.93 -26.51 -1.51
N GLU A 148 23.42 -26.80 -2.70
CA GLU A 148 24.12 -28.10 -2.98
C GLU A 148 25.63 -28.07 -2.66
N GLY A 149 26.22 -26.91 -2.32
CA GLY A 149 27.66 -26.73 -2.17
C GLY A 149 28.21 -26.45 -0.79
N GLU A 150 27.42 -26.06 0.20
CA GLU A 150 27.90 -25.72 1.55
C GLU A 150 27.22 -26.54 2.64
N GLY A 151 27.74 -27.75 2.87
CA GLY A 151 27.56 -28.45 4.14
C GLY A 151 28.24 -27.67 5.27
N GLY A 152 27.45 -26.99 6.14
CA GLY A 152 28.07 -26.40 7.32
C GLY A 152 27.40 -25.17 7.93
N LYS A 153 26.19 -24.80 7.56
CA LYS A 153 25.45 -23.78 8.32
C LYS A 153 24.66 -24.47 9.44
N LYS A 154 25.12 -24.30 10.70
CA LYS A 154 24.43 -24.70 11.93
C LYS A 154 22.93 -24.50 11.74
N ASP A 155 22.17 -25.60 11.76
CA ASP A 155 20.71 -25.57 11.81
C ASP A 155 20.28 -24.81 13.06
N SER A 156 20.04 -23.52 12.90
CA SER A 156 19.57 -22.69 13.98
C SER A 156 18.17 -23.19 14.34
N THR A 157 18.02 -23.77 15.53
CA THR A 157 16.73 -24.23 16.05
C THR A 157 16.22 -23.25 17.08
N ILE A 158 14.90 -23.13 17.18
CA ILE A 158 14.23 -22.37 18.23
C ILE A 158 13.45 -23.33 19.13
N GLU A 159 13.50 -23.09 20.44
CA GLU A 159 12.68 -23.83 21.39
C GLU A 159 11.26 -23.29 21.36
N ALA A 160 10.31 -24.17 21.19
CA ALA A 160 8.90 -23.84 21.11
C ALA A 160 8.02 -24.93 21.75
N PHE A 161 6.76 -24.60 21.96
CA PHE A 161 5.78 -25.47 22.62
C PHE A 161 4.62 -25.69 21.64
N GLY A 162 4.40 -26.94 21.28
CA GLY A 162 3.27 -27.37 20.45
C GLY A 162 2.01 -27.65 21.29
N GLU A 163 1.03 -28.30 20.68
CA GLU A 163 -0.16 -28.73 21.36
C GLU A 163 0.13 -29.51 22.64
N GLN A 164 -0.69 -29.32 23.69
CA GLN A 164 -0.54 -29.92 25.00
C GLN A 164 0.79 -29.57 25.71
N ASN A 165 1.38 -28.41 25.41
CA ASN A 165 2.63 -27.93 25.99
C ASN A 165 3.86 -28.87 25.75
N ARG A 166 3.84 -29.59 24.63
CA ARG A 166 4.94 -30.47 24.23
C ARG A 166 6.12 -29.61 23.79
N ARG A 167 7.23 -29.69 24.49
CA ARG A 167 8.48 -29.00 24.11
C ARG A 167 9.04 -29.58 22.84
N ALA A 168 9.32 -28.72 21.86
CA ALA A 168 9.89 -29.06 20.57
C ALA A 168 11.05 -28.11 20.21
N ARG A 169 12.03 -28.60 19.47
CA ARG A 169 13.04 -27.76 18.81
C ARG A 169 12.76 -27.74 17.33
N ILE A 170 12.45 -26.54 16.81
CA ILE A 170 12.03 -26.36 15.44
C ILE A 170 13.17 -25.72 14.66
N PRO A 171 13.61 -26.30 13.53
CA PRO A 171 14.53 -25.64 12.62
C PRO A 171 13.93 -24.33 12.12
N ILE A 172 14.69 -23.24 12.21
CA ILE A 172 14.21 -21.91 11.75
C ILE A 172 13.87 -21.94 10.25
N ALA A 173 14.52 -22.80 9.48
CA ALA A 173 14.25 -22.99 8.06
C ALA A 173 12.84 -23.54 7.76
N GLU A 174 12.19 -24.25 8.71
CA GLU A 174 10.83 -24.78 8.56
C GLU A 174 9.75 -23.76 8.90
N ILE A 175 10.12 -22.66 9.57
CA ILE A 175 9.18 -21.64 10.00
C ILE A 175 8.83 -20.72 8.82
N LEU A 176 7.55 -20.53 8.61
CA LEU A 176 7.01 -19.64 7.58
C LEU A 176 7.03 -18.19 8.04
N TYR A 177 6.47 -17.94 9.22
CA TYR A 177 6.42 -16.62 9.84
C TYR A 177 6.21 -16.74 11.35
N PHE A 178 6.50 -15.65 12.05
CA PHE A 178 6.16 -15.47 13.47
C PHE A 178 5.12 -14.36 13.61
N GLU A 179 4.21 -14.57 14.54
CA GLU A 179 3.19 -13.59 14.91
C GLU A 179 3.22 -13.35 16.41
N ALA A 180 3.22 -12.08 16.80
CA ALA A 180 3.01 -11.69 18.20
C ALA A 180 1.55 -11.30 18.39
N ASP A 181 0.86 -12.03 19.26
CA ASP A 181 -0.47 -11.71 19.74
C ASP A 181 -0.42 -11.46 21.24
N ALA A 182 -0.82 -10.26 21.64
CA ALA A 182 -0.69 -9.75 23.01
C ALA A 182 0.74 -9.93 23.57
N GLU A 183 0.94 -10.81 24.53
CA GLU A 183 2.24 -11.09 25.15
C GLU A 183 2.91 -12.36 24.63
N GLN A 184 2.26 -13.09 23.74
CA GLN A 184 2.71 -14.37 23.22
C GLN A 184 3.25 -14.23 21.81
N VAL A 185 4.20 -15.10 21.46
CA VAL A 185 4.74 -15.20 20.10
C VAL A 185 4.49 -16.60 19.58
N PHE A 186 3.93 -16.69 18.39
CA PHE A 186 3.65 -17.95 17.72
C PHE A 186 4.53 -18.11 16.49
N ALA A 187 5.04 -19.32 16.29
CA ALA A 187 5.78 -19.73 15.10
C ALA A 187 4.87 -20.62 14.25
N TYR A 188 4.63 -20.21 13.01
CA TYR A 188 3.80 -20.93 12.05
C TYR A 188 4.68 -21.73 11.11
N THR A 189 4.42 -23.03 11.03
CA THR A 189 5.03 -23.94 10.06
C THR A 189 3.99 -24.39 9.03
N GLU A 190 4.36 -25.23 8.08
CA GLU A 190 3.39 -25.81 7.13
C GLU A 190 2.38 -26.76 7.79
N LYS A 191 2.72 -27.30 8.97
CA LYS A 191 1.96 -28.38 9.60
C LYS A 191 1.28 -27.94 10.90
N GLU A 192 1.98 -27.22 11.73
CA GLU A 192 1.59 -26.92 13.12
C GLU A 192 1.96 -25.48 13.51
N ILE A 193 1.28 -24.98 14.53
CA ILE A 193 1.56 -23.69 15.19
C ILE A 193 2.20 -23.97 16.54
N PHE A 194 3.27 -23.29 16.82
CA PHE A 194 4.02 -23.44 18.07
C PHE A 194 4.09 -22.13 18.81
N GLN A 195 3.96 -22.17 20.13
CA GLN A 195 4.20 -21.02 20.98
C GLN A 195 5.69 -20.90 21.29
N VAL A 196 6.22 -19.69 21.20
CA VAL A 196 7.63 -19.36 21.48
C VAL A 196 7.70 -18.45 22.70
N HIS A 197 8.59 -18.75 23.64
CA HIS A 197 8.72 -17.93 24.86
C HIS A 197 9.50 -16.63 24.65
N GLN A 198 10.33 -16.57 23.62
CA GLN A 198 11.09 -15.38 23.29
C GLN A 198 10.17 -14.25 22.77
N ARG A 199 10.50 -13.03 23.14
CA ARG A 199 9.85 -11.84 22.55
C ARG A 199 10.21 -11.70 21.07
N LEU A 200 9.31 -11.12 20.27
CA LEU A 200 9.48 -11.02 18.84
C LEU A 200 10.82 -10.37 18.41
N TYR A 201 11.33 -9.38 19.15
CA TYR A 201 12.62 -8.75 18.86
C TYR A 201 13.82 -9.70 19.11
N GLN A 202 13.71 -10.61 20.08
CA GLN A 202 14.73 -11.63 20.34
C GLN A 202 14.74 -12.66 19.22
N VAL A 203 13.56 -13.10 18.78
CA VAL A 203 13.41 -14.00 17.64
C VAL A 203 13.99 -13.35 16.38
N GLU A 204 13.72 -12.06 16.13
CA GLU A 204 14.28 -11.30 15.01
C GLU A 204 15.82 -11.35 14.99
N THR A 205 16.46 -11.13 16.17
CA THR A 205 17.91 -11.17 16.28
C THR A 205 18.47 -12.57 16.02
N LEU A 206 17.83 -13.63 16.56
CA LEU A 206 18.27 -15.01 16.41
C LEU A 206 18.10 -15.55 15.00
N SER A 207 17.09 -15.10 14.28
CA SER A 207 16.69 -15.62 12.98
C SER A 207 17.08 -14.76 11.78
N SER A 208 17.70 -13.61 12.01
CA SER A 208 18.11 -12.68 10.94
C SER A 208 19.03 -13.31 9.89
N ALA A 209 19.96 -14.16 10.32
CA ALA A 209 20.88 -14.88 9.44
C ALA A 209 20.19 -15.97 8.60
N ALA A 210 19.01 -16.45 9.02
CA ALA A 210 18.22 -17.45 8.31
C ALA A 210 17.28 -16.84 7.24
N GLY A 211 17.31 -15.52 7.04
CA GLY A 211 16.46 -14.84 6.06
C GLY A 211 15.07 -14.50 6.58
N ILE A 212 14.89 -14.48 7.90
CA ILE A 212 13.67 -14.00 8.54
C ILE A 212 13.79 -12.50 8.80
N ILE A 213 12.81 -11.74 8.36
CA ILE A 213 12.80 -10.29 8.48
C ILE A 213 11.49 -9.77 9.05
N ARG A 214 11.55 -8.60 9.67
CA ARG A 214 10.38 -7.94 10.20
C ARG A 214 9.56 -7.25 9.12
N VAL A 215 8.26 -7.52 9.08
CA VAL A 215 7.32 -6.95 8.12
C VAL A 215 6.21 -6.12 8.76
N SER A 216 6.01 -6.25 10.08
CA SER A 216 5.09 -5.41 10.84
C SER A 216 5.52 -5.29 12.30
N LYS A 217 4.74 -4.57 13.13
CA LYS A 217 4.96 -4.53 14.58
C LYS A 217 4.85 -5.91 15.22
N SER A 218 4.01 -6.78 14.65
CA SER A 218 3.67 -8.09 15.20
C SER A 218 4.11 -9.27 14.34
N HIS A 219 4.71 -9.08 13.15
CA HIS A 219 5.06 -10.19 12.26
C HIS A 219 6.52 -10.15 11.79
N LEU A 220 7.12 -11.34 11.76
CA LEU A 220 8.37 -11.64 11.06
C LEU A 220 8.06 -12.69 9.99
N VAL A 221 8.62 -12.59 8.79
CA VAL A 221 8.42 -13.57 7.72
C VAL A 221 9.74 -14.15 7.21
N ASN A 222 9.70 -15.40 6.82
CA ASN A 222 10.80 -16.07 6.17
C ASN A 222 10.75 -15.79 4.67
N LEU A 223 11.70 -15.02 4.16
CA LEU A 223 11.76 -14.64 2.76
C LEU A 223 11.82 -15.85 1.82
N ARG A 224 12.46 -16.95 2.24
CA ARG A 224 12.59 -18.18 1.45
C ARG A 224 11.28 -18.97 1.33
N LYS A 225 10.30 -18.67 2.17
CA LYS A 225 8.99 -19.34 2.22
C LYS A 225 7.86 -18.49 1.64
N ILE A 226 8.18 -17.38 0.98
CA ILE A 226 7.22 -16.56 0.28
C ILE A 226 6.98 -17.13 -1.12
N GLN A 227 5.72 -17.41 -1.44
CA GLN A 227 5.31 -17.85 -2.78
C GLN A 227 5.14 -16.68 -3.75
N SER A 228 4.51 -15.61 -3.28
CA SER A 228 4.27 -14.41 -4.10
C SER A 228 4.06 -13.18 -3.24
N VAL A 229 4.25 -12.02 -3.85
CA VAL A 229 3.96 -10.71 -3.25
C VAL A 229 2.96 -10.00 -4.13
N ARG A 230 1.92 -9.43 -3.52
CA ARG A 230 1.02 -8.52 -4.23
C ARG A 230 1.01 -7.16 -3.57
N THR A 231 0.93 -6.14 -4.38
CA THR A 231 0.63 -4.78 -3.94
C THR A 231 -0.87 -4.65 -3.74
N ALA A 232 -1.26 -3.85 -2.77
CA ALA A 232 -2.64 -3.49 -2.54
C ALA A 232 -2.77 -1.99 -2.51
N LEU A 233 -4.00 -1.52 -2.66
CA LEU A 233 -4.38 -0.11 -2.52
C LEU A 233 -3.65 0.53 -1.33
N ASN A 234 -3.09 1.71 -1.49
CA ASN A 234 -2.30 2.46 -0.51
C ASN A 234 -0.86 1.95 -0.28
N SER A 235 -0.21 1.40 -1.30
CA SER A 235 1.19 0.94 -1.24
C SER A 235 1.45 -0.10 -0.13
N ARG A 236 0.43 -0.86 0.27
CA ARG A 236 0.58 -2.02 1.14
C ARG A 236 1.05 -3.20 0.34
N LEU A 237 1.84 -4.07 0.96
CA LEU A 237 2.26 -5.33 0.38
C LEU A 237 1.67 -6.48 1.19
N TYR A 238 1.28 -7.52 0.50
CA TYR A 238 0.92 -8.80 1.10
C TYR A 238 1.88 -9.85 0.60
N ALA A 239 2.53 -10.53 1.53
CA ALA A 239 3.35 -11.69 1.23
C ALA A 239 2.50 -12.94 1.40
N LYS A 240 2.30 -13.70 0.32
CA LYS A 240 1.62 -14.99 0.36
C LYS A 240 2.65 -16.04 0.73
N MET A 241 2.43 -16.73 1.83
CA MET A 241 3.32 -17.75 2.37
C MET A 241 3.06 -19.13 1.73
N ALA A 242 3.98 -20.07 1.95
CA ALA A 242 3.89 -21.42 1.37
C ALA A 242 2.63 -22.20 1.78
N ASN A 243 2.06 -21.89 2.96
CA ASN A 243 0.78 -22.46 3.43
C ASN A 243 -0.46 -21.77 2.82
N GLY A 244 -0.27 -20.78 1.93
CA GLY A 244 -1.34 -20.02 1.30
C GLY A 244 -1.85 -18.81 2.08
N GLU A 245 -1.41 -18.61 3.32
CA GLU A 245 -1.79 -17.45 4.12
C GLU A 245 -1.10 -16.17 3.64
N GLU A 246 -1.79 -15.03 3.81
CA GLU A 246 -1.30 -13.72 3.43
C GLU A 246 -0.89 -12.90 4.64
N VAL A 247 0.38 -12.54 4.74
CA VAL A 247 0.92 -11.70 5.79
C VAL A 247 1.05 -10.26 5.28
N LEU A 248 0.46 -9.31 6.01
CA LEU A 248 0.55 -7.89 5.70
C LEU A 248 1.94 -7.33 6.02
N VAL A 249 2.60 -6.79 5.00
CA VAL A 249 3.81 -5.99 5.14
C VAL A 249 3.40 -4.53 5.33
N SER A 250 3.61 -4.00 6.53
CA SER A 250 3.23 -2.63 6.82
C SER A 250 4.12 -1.62 6.09
N ARG A 251 3.57 -0.45 5.79
CA ARG A 251 4.25 0.61 5.01
C ARG A 251 5.65 0.96 5.53
N LYS A 252 5.84 0.94 6.84
CA LYS A 252 7.14 1.22 7.48
C LYS A 252 8.21 0.21 7.07
N TYR A 253 7.85 -1.06 6.90
CA TYR A 253 8.78 -2.15 6.61
C TYR A 253 8.85 -2.51 5.12
N ALA A 254 7.93 -1.98 4.31
CA ALA A 254 7.88 -2.24 2.86
C ALA A 254 9.19 -1.89 2.11
N PRO A 255 9.87 -0.76 2.37
CA PRO A 255 11.15 -0.47 1.71
C PRO A 255 12.23 -1.52 1.99
N THR A 256 12.45 -1.86 3.27
CA THR A 256 13.43 -2.89 3.67
C THR A 256 13.05 -4.27 3.13
N PHE A 257 11.75 -4.60 3.12
CA PHE A 257 11.25 -5.84 2.54
C PHE A 257 11.57 -5.92 1.04
N LYS A 258 11.32 -4.87 0.26
CA LYS A 258 11.64 -4.80 -1.17
C LYS A 258 13.14 -4.90 -1.45
N GLU A 259 13.95 -4.25 -0.63
CA GLU A 259 15.41 -4.29 -0.72
C GLU A 259 15.95 -5.71 -0.49
N ARG A 260 15.40 -6.44 0.49
CA ARG A 260 15.80 -7.81 0.80
C ARG A 260 15.37 -8.84 -0.25
N LEU A 261 14.39 -8.50 -1.08
CA LEU A 261 13.98 -9.29 -2.25
C LEU A 261 14.78 -8.95 -3.51
N SER A 262 15.61 -7.92 -3.45
CA SER A 262 16.47 -7.45 -4.55
C SER A 262 17.83 -8.07 -4.45
#